data_698b251d34119295bb38306d419c3a64
#
_entry.id   698b251d34119295bb38306d419c3a64
#
_cell.length_a   1.000
_cell.length_b   1.000
_cell.length_c   1.000
_cell.angle_alpha   90.00
_cell.angle_beta   90.00
_cell.angle_gamma   90.00
#
_symmetry.space_group_name_H-M   'P 1'
#
loop_
_entity.id
_entity.type
_entity.pdbx_description
1 polymer ?
#
loop_
_entity_poly.entity_id
_entity_poly.type
_entity_poly.pdbx_seq_one_letter_code
_entity_poly.pdbx_strand_id
1 'polypeptide(L)'
;MLTSGHTDTSRGRSGSSDDDATGHSPGRHSRHRGGGRPRRRRRFAAALFGLLGVLLAVAVPLLPVVQDTTTITWPGPGPLAPVNAPLVNFQPQSLTATIPCAAATSADARSIQPASLLATTPPGSADGAAVAMVLQVADGKLTLISRGQALGTFSLGTLPLGTIPVSPERCMITISSDATGTTASAGPHQFVTVDQDVRPQVTGIYSVLDDKRDPVKGLAVQITPDTRFQSTPHPIKLAAIALAVVAVLISLMLLHRLDGRIGRRAPRLLPSGWWRPTGRDATVLAVLAVWVVIGGITSDDGYILTMIRTSSDMGYVGNYYRWFNVPEAPFGWPYELYALWAEISTTPPWLRLPSFVMGGVCWMLISREVLPRLGREVRRSAAAGWAAAAVFLAFWLPYNNGLRLEPVVAIGSLLALCAVERAVATRRLLPLALGLLAAAFTVAATPTGFIAVAPFLVAVRPLVRLLHQHASVSGWPAVIGPIFGAGLLVLVVIFADQTLAGLLEATRIRTAIGPSLSWFQEATRYQELFSDKADGALARRFPVLL
;
A
#
# COMPACT_ATOMS: atom_id res chain seq x y z
N MET A 1 59.27 -6.22 -30.96
CA MET A 1 59.92 -5.91 -32.24
C MET A 1 59.54 -4.48 -32.50
N LEU A 2 60.44 -3.53 -32.21
CA LEU A 2 61.45 -2.87 -33.13
C LEU A 2 60.69 -2.00 -34.14
N THR A 3 60.84 -0.73 -34.33
CA THR A 3 61.93 0.28 -34.19
C THR A 3 61.37 1.60 -34.68
N SER A 4 61.47 2.74 -34.02
CA SER A 4 62.54 3.79 -34.15
C SER A 4 62.46 4.71 -35.38
N GLY A 5 62.65 6.00 -35.12
CA GLY A 5 63.20 7.00 -36.03
C GLY A 5 62.44 8.33 -35.97
N HIS A 6 62.90 9.37 -35.25
CA HIS A 6 63.86 10.39 -35.57
C HIS A 6 63.50 11.18 -36.83
N THR A 7 63.39 12.47 -36.84
CA THR A 7 64.31 13.61 -36.67
C THR A 7 63.55 14.90 -36.91
N ASP A 8 63.63 15.98 -36.17
CA ASP A 8 64.56 17.06 -36.02
C ASP A 8 64.57 18.12 -37.16
N THR A 9 64.49 19.35 -36.77
CA THR A 9 65.15 20.62 -37.23
C THR A 9 64.21 21.81 -37.16
N SER A 10 64.33 22.75 -36.22
CA SER A 10 65.22 23.86 -35.98
C SER A 10 65.09 25.08 -36.92
N ARG A 11 65.17 26.24 -36.29
CA ARG A 11 65.53 27.64 -36.70
C ARG A 11 64.32 28.58 -36.71
N GLY A 12 64.24 29.71 -35.97
CA GLY A 12 65.34 30.55 -35.49
C GLY A 12 65.19 31.98 -36.01
N ARG A 13 65.35 32.95 -35.10
CA ARG A 13 65.61 34.40 -35.27
C ARG A 13 64.45 35.30 -34.82
N SER A 14 64.57 36.05 -33.68
CA SER A 14 65.45 37.19 -33.34
C SER A 14 64.99 38.54 -33.91
N GLY A 15 64.89 39.51 -33.03
CA GLY A 15 64.84 40.96 -33.24
C GLY A 15 63.89 41.58 -32.17
N SER A 16 64.33 42.03 -31.01
CA SER A 16 64.95 43.31 -30.55
C SER A 16 64.13 44.51 -31.00
N SER A 17 63.64 45.32 -30.11
CA SER A 17 64.23 46.37 -29.31
C SER A 17 63.10 47.30 -28.80
N ASP A 18 63.23 47.67 -27.55
CA ASP A 18 63.14 48.97 -26.89
C ASP A 18 61.94 49.94 -27.22
N ASP A 19 61.20 50.41 -26.26
CA ASP A 19 61.46 51.57 -25.45
C ASP A 19 60.20 51.98 -24.65
N ASP A 20 60.41 52.30 -23.39
CA ASP A 20 59.86 53.32 -22.52
C ASP A 20 58.39 53.77 -22.65
N ALA A 21 57.65 53.65 -21.56
CA ALA A 21 57.10 54.82 -20.86
C ALA A 21 56.30 54.42 -19.63
N THR A 22 56.75 54.89 -18.54
CA THR A 22 56.14 55.13 -17.22
C THR A 22 54.64 55.47 -17.21
N GLY A 23 53.88 54.73 -16.43
CA GLY A 23 52.51 55.06 -16.10
C GLY A 23 52.03 54.37 -14.82
N HIS A 24 52.41 54.89 -13.65
CA HIS A 24 51.83 54.49 -12.35
C HIS A 24 50.36 54.79 -12.32
N SER A 25 49.51 53.75 -12.19
CA SER A 25 48.12 53.90 -11.70
C SER A 25 47.93 52.99 -10.49
N PRO A 26 47.42 53.52 -9.37
CA PRO A 26 47.26 52.76 -8.15
C PRO A 26 46.09 51.77 -8.30
N GLY A 27 46.39 50.51 -8.14
CA GLY A 27 45.43 49.42 -8.16
C GLY A 27 44.31 49.64 -7.13
N ARG A 28 43.13 49.83 -7.66
CA ARG A 28 41.89 49.69 -6.86
C ARG A 28 41.74 48.25 -6.42
N HIS A 29 42.23 47.96 -5.22
CA HIS A 29 41.79 46.78 -4.48
C HIS A 29 40.28 46.89 -4.23
N SER A 30 39.48 46.39 -5.13
CA SER A 30 38.06 46.14 -4.87
C SER A 30 37.96 45.01 -3.86
N ARG A 31 37.91 45.40 -2.58
CA ARG A 31 37.56 44.49 -1.49
C ARG A 31 36.14 43.96 -1.73
N HIS A 32 35.99 42.81 -2.36
CA HIS A 32 34.79 41.98 -2.34
C HIS A 32 34.52 41.51 -0.88
N ARG A 33 34.23 42.42 0.03
CA ARG A 33 33.64 42.15 1.35
C ARG A 33 32.13 42.24 1.24
N GLY A 34 31.43 41.17 0.85
CA GLY A 34 29.97 41.16 0.84
C GLY A 34 29.31 39.78 0.76
N GLY A 35 30.09 38.69 0.46
CA GLY A 35 29.49 37.37 0.15
C GLY A 35 29.24 36.42 1.33
N GLY A 36 29.56 36.77 2.58
CA GLY A 36 29.48 35.85 3.70
C GLY A 36 28.10 35.69 4.36
N ARG A 37 27.34 36.78 4.47
CA ARG A 37 26.03 36.78 5.16
C ARG A 37 24.93 35.94 4.51
N PRO A 38 24.67 36.00 3.18
CA PRO A 38 23.61 35.20 2.56
C PRO A 38 23.93 33.70 2.55
N ARG A 39 25.21 33.34 2.60
CA ARG A 39 25.65 31.92 2.64
C ARG A 39 25.39 31.28 4.00
N ARG A 40 25.67 31.96 5.10
CA ARG A 40 25.42 31.47 6.46
C ARG A 40 23.91 31.28 6.71
N ARG A 41 23.08 32.23 6.24
CA ARG A 41 21.62 32.14 6.33
C ARG A 41 21.05 30.90 5.63
N ARG A 42 21.50 30.59 4.40
CA ARG A 42 21.01 29.42 3.65
C ARG A 42 21.39 28.08 4.29
N ARG A 43 22.58 27.96 4.86
CA ARG A 43 23.01 26.74 5.59
C ARG A 43 22.20 26.57 6.87
N PHE A 44 22.05 27.65 7.60
CA PHE A 44 21.22 27.65 8.81
C PHE A 44 19.77 27.29 8.48
N ALA A 45 19.18 27.88 7.45
CA ALA A 45 17.82 27.57 7.02
C ALA A 45 17.67 26.11 6.58
N ALA A 46 18.62 25.55 5.81
CA ALA A 46 18.59 24.14 5.40
C ALA A 46 18.63 23.21 6.62
N ALA A 47 19.50 23.51 7.60
CA ALA A 47 19.58 22.76 8.85
C ALA A 47 18.29 22.89 9.68
N LEU A 48 17.76 24.11 9.83
CA LEU A 48 16.56 24.39 10.61
C LEU A 48 15.33 23.65 10.03
N PHE A 49 15.06 23.85 8.74
CA PHE A 49 13.92 23.19 8.09
C PHE A 49 14.11 21.67 8.00
N GLY A 50 15.35 21.18 7.79
CA GLY A 50 15.64 19.76 7.83
C GLY A 50 15.38 19.16 9.21
N LEU A 51 15.87 19.81 10.29
CA LEU A 51 15.62 19.36 11.66
C LEU A 51 14.13 19.45 12.03
N LEU A 52 13.47 20.56 11.65
CA LEU A 52 12.02 20.70 11.87
C LEU A 52 11.24 19.58 11.19
N GLY A 53 11.58 19.28 9.93
CA GLY A 53 10.96 18.17 9.19
C GLY A 53 11.17 16.81 9.88
N VAL A 54 12.39 16.53 10.38
CA VAL A 54 12.70 15.32 11.15
C VAL A 54 11.88 15.26 12.44
N LEU A 55 11.87 16.32 13.22
CA LEU A 55 11.17 16.36 14.52
C LEU A 55 9.66 16.17 14.32
N LEU A 56 9.07 16.83 13.33
CA LEU A 56 7.66 16.68 13.04
C LEU A 56 7.34 15.28 12.52
N ALA A 57 8.13 14.72 11.59
CA ALA A 57 7.93 13.37 11.09
C ALA A 57 7.99 12.31 12.21
N VAL A 58 8.92 12.45 13.14
CA VAL A 58 9.04 11.57 14.30
C VAL A 58 7.93 11.80 15.33
N ALA A 59 7.36 13.00 15.40
CA ALA A 59 6.24 13.30 16.28
C ALA A 59 4.91 12.72 15.77
N VAL A 60 4.69 12.65 14.46
CA VAL A 60 3.42 12.17 13.86
C VAL A 60 2.92 10.84 14.43
N PRO A 61 3.74 9.79 14.61
CA PRO A 61 3.32 8.54 15.25
C PRO A 61 2.75 8.68 16.66
N LEU A 62 3.12 9.74 17.37
CA LEU A 62 2.76 9.99 18.77
C LEU A 62 1.55 10.91 18.91
N LEU A 63 1.15 11.58 17.82
CA LEU A 63 0.02 12.51 17.82
C LEU A 63 -1.31 11.77 17.78
N PRO A 64 -2.36 12.35 18.39
CA PRO A 64 -3.66 11.70 18.53
C PRO A 64 -4.37 11.52 17.19
N VAL A 65 -5.23 10.51 17.16
CA VAL A 65 -6.21 10.21 16.12
C VAL A 65 -7.60 10.23 16.72
N VAL A 66 -8.61 10.38 15.90
CA VAL A 66 -10.03 10.24 16.27
C VAL A 66 -10.44 8.84 15.82
N GLN A 67 -10.90 8.04 16.74
CA GLN A 67 -11.42 6.70 16.43
C GLN A 67 -12.79 6.83 15.80
N ASP A 68 -12.96 6.26 14.62
CA ASP A 68 -14.24 6.22 13.93
C ASP A 68 -15.01 4.98 14.34
N THR A 69 -16.33 5.14 14.53
CA THR A 69 -17.23 4.03 14.81
C THR A 69 -18.11 3.81 13.60
N THR A 70 -18.16 2.59 13.11
CA THR A 70 -19.00 2.21 11.98
C THR A 70 -20.07 1.24 12.46
N THR A 71 -21.26 1.36 11.92
CA THR A 71 -22.36 0.40 12.10
C THR A 71 -22.86 0.01 10.73
N ILE A 72 -22.91 -1.29 10.47
CA ILE A 72 -23.49 -1.84 9.25
C ILE A 72 -24.97 -1.99 9.47
N THR A 73 -25.79 -1.32 8.68
CA THR A 73 -27.24 -1.38 8.74
C THR A 73 -27.80 -2.00 7.47
N TRP A 74 -28.75 -2.91 7.61
CA TRP A 74 -29.48 -3.53 6.51
C TRP A 74 -30.98 -3.66 6.88
N PRO A 75 -31.90 -3.43 5.94
CA PRO A 75 -31.66 -2.99 4.57
C PRO A 75 -31.12 -1.55 4.49
N GLY A 76 -30.34 -1.32 3.45
CA GLY A 76 -29.90 0.03 3.07
C GLY A 76 -31.01 0.80 2.31
N PRO A 77 -30.74 2.03 1.87
CA PRO A 77 -31.66 2.78 1.02
C PRO A 77 -31.68 2.12 -0.39
N GLY A 78 -32.77 1.43 -0.71
CA GLY A 78 -32.94 0.75 -1.98
C GLY A 78 -33.59 -0.64 -1.84
N PRO A 79 -33.59 -1.44 -2.91
CA PRO A 79 -34.11 -2.81 -2.86
C PRO A 79 -33.28 -3.68 -1.91
N LEU A 80 -33.89 -4.75 -1.39
CA LEU A 80 -33.18 -5.72 -0.56
C LEU A 80 -32.07 -6.38 -1.38
N ALA A 81 -30.83 -6.01 -1.09
CA ALA A 81 -29.64 -6.59 -1.71
C ALA A 81 -28.68 -7.10 -0.62
N PRO A 82 -27.93 -8.16 -0.89
CA PRO A 82 -26.86 -8.59 0.01
C PRO A 82 -25.84 -7.47 0.26
N VAL A 83 -25.36 -7.39 1.48
CA VAL A 83 -24.28 -6.47 1.87
C VAL A 83 -23.00 -7.28 2.02
N ASN A 84 -21.92 -6.84 1.35
CA ASN A 84 -20.59 -7.38 1.59
C ASN A 84 -19.95 -6.61 2.75
N ALA A 85 -19.69 -7.32 3.84
CA ALA A 85 -19.04 -6.77 5.02
C ALA A 85 -18.06 -7.82 5.57
N PRO A 86 -16.94 -8.08 4.90
CA PRO A 86 -16.02 -9.15 5.29
C PRO A 86 -15.31 -8.77 6.59
N LEU A 87 -15.91 -9.16 7.69
CA LEU A 87 -15.30 -9.12 9.03
C LEU A 87 -14.65 -10.48 9.33
N VAL A 88 -13.96 -11.04 8.35
CA VAL A 88 -13.38 -12.39 8.43
C VAL A 88 -12.49 -12.52 9.64
N ASN A 89 -12.71 -13.58 10.41
CA ASN A 89 -12.03 -13.95 11.64
C ASN A 89 -12.25 -13.00 12.83
N PHE A 90 -13.01 -11.91 12.66
CA PHE A 90 -13.46 -11.10 13.77
C PHE A 90 -14.95 -11.30 14.01
N GLN A 91 -15.28 -11.55 15.25
CA GLN A 91 -16.64 -11.50 15.72
C GLN A 91 -17.04 -10.04 15.83
N PRO A 92 -18.24 -9.65 15.39
CA PRO A 92 -18.72 -8.29 15.62
C PRO A 92 -18.81 -8.01 17.13
N GLN A 93 -18.70 -6.76 17.52
CA GLN A 93 -18.95 -6.38 18.92
C GLN A 93 -20.39 -6.71 19.31
N SER A 94 -21.33 -6.39 18.43
CA SER A 94 -22.74 -6.77 18.57
C SER A 94 -23.41 -6.99 17.22
N LEU A 95 -24.40 -7.86 17.22
CA LEU A 95 -25.32 -8.08 16.10
C LEU A 95 -26.72 -8.01 16.66
N THR A 96 -27.57 -7.14 16.11
CA THR A 96 -29.02 -7.10 16.41
C THR A 96 -29.79 -7.26 15.11
N ALA A 97 -30.84 -8.04 15.13
CA ALA A 97 -31.73 -8.23 14.00
C ALA A 97 -33.19 -8.19 14.45
N THR A 98 -34.01 -7.54 13.66
CA THR A 98 -35.47 -7.49 13.80
C THR A 98 -36.09 -7.88 12.47
N ILE A 99 -36.87 -8.97 12.46
CA ILE A 99 -37.47 -9.56 11.26
C ILE A 99 -38.95 -9.75 11.50
N PRO A 100 -39.86 -9.24 10.64
CA PRO A 100 -41.31 -9.48 10.81
C PRO A 100 -41.64 -10.97 10.73
N CYS A 101 -42.45 -11.48 11.64
CA CYS A 101 -42.94 -12.88 11.59
C CYS A 101 -43.71 -13.15 10.31
N ALA A 102 -44.42 -12.15 9.79
CA ALA A 102 -45.15 -12.25 8.53
C ALA A 102 -44.21 -12.46 7.34
N ALA A 103 -43.02 -11.85 7.37
CA ALA A 103 -42.00 -12.07 6.33
C ALA A 103 -41.44 -13.50 6.41
N ALA A 104 -41.23 -14.01 7.61
CA ALA A 104 -40.79 -15.39 7.81
C ALA A 104 -41.84 -16.40 7.29
N THR A 105 -43.12 -16.19 7.61
CA THR A 105 -44.22 -17.04 7.11
C THR A 105 -44.33 -16.98 5.58
N SER A 106 -44.19 -15.79 5.00
CA SER A 106 -44.22 -15.62 3.54
C SER A 106 -43.04 -16.33 2.83
N ALA A 107 -41.87 -16.24 3.40
CA ALA A 107 -40.66 -16.91 2.88
C ALA A 107 -40.79 -18.45 2.99
N ASP A 108 -41.30 -18.96 4.09
CA ASP A 108 -41.55 -20.40 4.32
C ASP A 108 -42.51 -20.96 3.28
N ALA A 109 -43.67 -20.29 3.06
CA ALA A 109 -44.66 -20.72 2.09
C ALA A 109 -44.17 -20.79 0.64
N ARG A 110 -43.10 -20.07 0.31
CA ARG A 110 -42.51 -20.04 -1.06
C ARG A 110 -41.37 -21.02 -1.26
N SER A 111 -40.77 -21.49 -0.21
CA SER A 111 -39.53 -22.25 -0.27
C SER A 111 -39.77 -23.75 -0.14
N ILE A 112 -39.18 -24.55 -1.05
CA ILE A 112 -39.19 -26.02 -0.96
C ILE A 112 -38.11 -26.51 0.01
N GLN A 113 -37.11 -25.71 0.29
CA GLN A 113 -36.00 -25.98 1.22
C GLN A 113 -36.03 -24.95 2.34
N PRO A 114 -35.34 -25.19 3.47
CA PRO A 114 -35.25 -24.20 4.53
C PRO A 114 -34.90 -22.80 3.98
N ALA A 115 -35.77 -21.83 4.26
CA ALA A 115 -35.60 -20.45 3.83
C ALA A 115 -34.68 -19.72 4.81
N SER A 116 -33.55 -19.23 4.36
CA SER A 116 -32.59 -18.45 5.16
C SER A 116 -33.07 -16.99 5.24
N LEU A 117 -33.70 -16.62 6.34
CA LEU A 117 -34.17 -15.25 6.58
C LEU A 117 -33.04 -14.27 6.84
N LEU A 118 -31.97 -14.75 7.48
CA LEU A 118 -30.75 -14.02 7.78
C LEU A 118 -29.58 -15.00 7.76
N ALA A 119 -28.52 -14.67 7.05
CA ALA A 119 -27.24 -15.36 7.14
C ALA A 119 -26.10 -14.34 7.15
N THR A 120 -25.10 -14.59 7.98
CA THR A 120 -23.91 -13.72 8.09
C THR A 120 -22.76 -14.12 7.19
N THR A 121 -22.92 -15.22 6.43
CA THR A 121 -22.01 -15.69 5.38
C THR A 121 -22.82 -16.10 4.15
N PRO A 122 -22.24 -16.16 2.95
CA PRO A 122 -22.96 -16.58 1.75
C PRO A 122 -23.55 -17.99 1.93
N PRO A 123 -24.82 -18.18 1.61
CA PRO A 123 -25.43 -19.51 1.61
C PRO A 123 -24.67 -20.45 0.69
N GLY A 124 -24.38 -21.69 1.14
CA GLY A 124 -23.64 -22.70 0.37
C GLY A 124 -22.13 -22.55 0.34
N SER A 125 -21.53 -21.61 1.07
CA SER A 125 -20.08 -21.57 1.26
C SER A 125 -19.60 -22.78 2.09
N ALA A 126 -18.53 -23.45 1.68
CA ALA A 126 -18.08 -24.73 2.24
C ALA A 126 -17.89 -24.68 3.78
N ASP A 127 -17.27 -23.63 4.28
CA ASP A 127 -17.02 -23.46 5.72
C ASP A 127 -17.95 -22.43 6.39
N GLY A 128 -18.83 -21.81 5.61
CA GLY A 128 -19.68 -20.73 6.09
C GLY A 128 -20.65 -21.17 7.18
N ALA A 129 -21.26 -22.34 7.06
CA ALA A 129 -22.19 -22.87 8.06
C ALA A 129 -21.53 -23.10 9.43
N ALA A 130 -20.25 -23.45 9.46
CA ALA A 130 -19.51 -23.69 10.71
C ALA A 130 -19.22 -22.42 11.50
N VAL A 131 -19.30 -21.24 10.90
CA VAL A 131 -18.91 -19.97 11.52
C VAL A 131 -20.03 -18.92 11.49
N ALA A 132 -21.06 -19.09 10.67
CA ALA A 132 -22.16 -18.16 10.48
C ALA A 132 -23.17 -18.16 11.62
N MET A 133 -23.95 -17.08 11.68
CA MET A 133 -25.29 -17.09 12.25
C MET A 133 -26.30 -17.21 11.11
N VAL A 134 -27.22 -18.16 11.23
CA VAL A 134 -28.29 -18.38 10.27
C VAL A 134 -29.61 -18.47 11.01
N LEU A 135 -30.55 -17.59 10.68
CA LEU A 135 -31.95 -17.77 11.02
C LEU A 135 -32.66 -18.36 9.81
N GLN A 136 -33.18 -19.54 9.94
CA GLN A 136 -33.93 -20.22 8.89
C GLN A 136 -35.33 -20.58 9.32
N VAL A 137 -36.22 -20.68 8.35
CA VAL A 137 -37.59 -21.18 8.55
C VAL A 137 -37.84 -22.35 7.62
N ALA A 138 -38.48 -23.39 8.15
CA ALA A 138 -38.93 -24.57 7.40
C ALA A 138 -40.16 -25.18 8.12
N ASP A 139 -41.21 -25.49 7.36
CA ASP A 139 -42.44 -26.12 7.84
C ASP A 139 -43.06 -25.37 9.07
N GLY A 140 -43.09 -24.05 9.02
CA GLY A 140 -43.57 -23.19 10.09
C GLY A 140 -42.66 -23.14 11.32
N LYS A 141 -41.46 -23.69 11.27
CA LYS A 141 -40.52 -23.74 12.39
C LYS A 141 -39.30 -22.86 12.13
N LEU A 142 -39.08 -21.86 12.97
CA LEU A 142 -37.89 -21.06 13.03
C LEU A 142 -36.75 -21.82 13.72
N THR A 143 -35.55 -21.74 13.21
CA THR A 143 -34.34 -22.29 13.85
C THR A 143 -33.24 -21.26 13.78
N LEU A 144 -32.68 -20.90 14.93
CA LEU A 144 -31.47 -20.08 15.00
C LEU A 144 -30.24 -20.98 15.17
N ILE A 145 -29.33 -20.86 14.24
CA ILE A 145 -28.07 -21.61 14.23
C ILE A 145 -26.95 -20.58 14.36
N SER A 146 -25.97 -20.80 15.22
CA SER A 146 -24.72 -20.04 15.26
C SER A 146 -23.54 -20.98 15.40
N ARG A 147 -22.51 -20.73 14.62
CA ARG A 147 -21.27 -21.54 14.59
C ARG A 147 -21.55 -23.04 14.41
N GLY A 148 -22.49 -23.38 13.54
CA GLY A 148 -22.88 -24.75 13.25
C GLY A 148 -23.75 -25.44 14.32
N GLN A 149 -24.07 -24.76 15.43
CA GLN A 149 -24.90 -25.28 16.51
C GLN A 149 -26.29 -24.65 16.46
N ALA A 150 -27.33 -25.47 16.53
CA ALA A 150 -28.71 -25.00 16.70
C ALA A 150 -28.87 -24.50 18.13
N LEU A 151 -29.07 -23.20 18.28
CA LEU A 151 -29.24 -22.56 19.59
C LEU A 151 -30.66 -22.69 20.14
N GLY A 152 -31.66 -22.75 19.26
CA GLY A 152 -33.04 -22.89 19.63
C GLY A 152 -33.98 -22.91 18.44
N THR A 153 -35.21 -23.33 18.69
CA THR A 153 -36.27 -23.45 17.68
C THR A 153 -37.59 -22.89 18.21
N PHE A 154 -38.39 -22.32 17.31
CA PHE A 154 -39.72 -21.78 17.64
C PHE A 154 -40.70 -22.10 16.52
N SER A 155 -41.93 -22.57 16.88
CA SER A 155 -42.98 -22.84 15.90
C SER A 155 -43.86 -21.62 15.71
N LEU A 156 -43.93 -21.08 14.51
CA LEU A 156 -44.71 -19.88 14.16
C LEU A 156 -46.21 -20.10 14.34
N GLY A 157 -46.70 -21.36 14.25
CA GLY A 157 -48.09 -21.73 14.43
C GLY A 157 -48.55 -21.90 15.91
N THR A 158 -47.61 -21.89 16.86
CA THR A 158 -47.89 -22.08 18.30
C THR A 158 -47.98 -20.77 19.08
N LEU A 159 -48.25 -19.65 18.43
CA LEU A 159 -48.65 -18.45 19.16
C LEU A 159 -49.94 -18.79 19.90
N PRO A 160 -49.94 -18.84 21.27
CA PRO A 160 -51.09 -19.26 22.01
C PRO A 160 -52.29 -18.35 21.72
N LEU A 161 -53.35 -18.93 21.19
CA LEU A 161 -54.63 -18.29 20.89
C LEU A 161 -55.43 -17.89 22.16
N GLY A 162 -54.75 -17.68 23.26
CA GLY A 162 -55.41 -17.38 24.52
C GLY A 162 -54.69 -16.30 25.32
N THR A 163 -54.93 -15.07 25.02
CA THR A 163 -55.08 -13.90 25.90
C THR A 163 -54.72 -12.54 25.28
N ILE A 164 -54.39 -12.43 24.08
CA ILE A 164 -54.42 -11.23 23.22
C ILE A 164 -53.92 -11.71 21.85
N PRO A 165 -54.73 -11.66 20.78
CA PRO A 165 -54.20 -12.01 19.44
C PRO A 165 -53.18 -10.96 19.06
N VAL A 166 -51.89 -11.30 19.18
CA VAL A 166 -50.85 -10.54 18.51
C VAL A 166 -51.10 -10.82 17.04
N SER A 167 -51.72 -9.87 16.35
CA SER A 167 -51.90 -9.98 14.89
C SER A 167 -50.54 -10.28 14.28
N PRO A 168 -50.43 -11.18 13.28
CA PRO A 168 -49.17 -11.50 12.62
C PRO A 168 -48.37 -10.27 12.18
N GLU A 169 -49.06 -9.16 11.95
CA GLU A 169 -48.50 -7.86 11.56
C GLU A 169 -47.72 -7.15 12.69
N ARG A 170 -47.90 -7.53 13.95
CA ARG A 170 -47.21 -6.97 15.11
C ARG A 170 -46.13 -7.88 15.69
N CYS A 171 -46.03 -9.11 15.21
CA CYS A 171 -45.01 -10.06 15.64
C CYS A 171 -43.67 -9.72 14.97
N MET A 172 -42.64 -9.56 15.82
CA MET A 172 -41.26 -9.37 15.36
C MET A 172 -40.39 -10.46 15.97
N ILE A 173 -39.54 -11.03 15.15
CA ILE A 173 -38.43 -11.89 15.57
C ILE A 173 -37.29 -10.94 15.90
N THR A 174 -36.77 -10.97 17.11
CA THR A 174 -35.61 -10.18 17.53
C THR A 174 -34.47 -11.09 17.91
N ILE A 175 -33.27 -10.75 17.45
CA ILE A 175 -32.03 -11.43 17.79
C ILE A 175 -31.07 -10.39 18.34
N SER A 176 -30.40 -10.70 19.45
CA SER A 176 -29.28 -9.92 19.98
C SER A 176 -28.14 -10.87 20.31
N SER A 177 -26.95 -10.56 19.81
CA SER A 177 -25.72 -11.36 20.00
C SER A 177 -24.53 -10.44 20.27
N ASP A 178 -23.92 -10.62 21.42
CA ASP A 178 -22.70 -9.90 21.83
C ASP A 178 -21.74 -10.84 22.59
N ALA A 179 -20.69 -10.28 23.19
CA ALA A 179 -19.70 -11.06 23.92
C ALA A 179 -20.25 -11.74 25.19
N THR A 180 -21.37 -11.27 25.70
CA THR A 180 -21.99 -11.82 26.91
C THR A 180 -22.93 -12.97 26.60
N GLY A 181 -23.49 -13.01 25.39
CA GLY A 181 -24.36 -14.08 24.97
C GLY A 181 -25.21 -13.79 23.74
N THR A 182 -26.14 -14.71 23.48
CA THR A 182 -27.07 -14.59 22.35
C THR A 182 -28.49 -14.88 22.84
N THR A 183 -29.40 -13.96 22.52
CA THR A 183 -30.84 -14.12 22.80
C THR A 183 -31.64 -14.02 21.52
N ALA A 184 -32.73 -14.77 21.42
CA ALA A 184 -33.69 -14.60 20.34
C ALA A 184 -35.11 -14.79 20.86
N SER A 185 -36.03 -13.94 20.37
CA SER A 185 -37.46 -13.99 20.72
C SER A 185 -38.32 -13.82 19.47
N ALA A 186 -39.52 -14.36 19.52
CA ALA A 186 -40.59 -14.17 18.53
C ALA A 186 -41.80 -13.58 19.24
N GLY A 187 -42.07 -12.28 19.03
CA GLY A 187 -43.00 -11.54 19.85
C GLY A 187 -42.59 -11.58 21.34
N PRO A 188 -43.51 -11.96 22.26
CA PRO A 188 -43.19 -12.05 23.69
C PRO A 188 -42.46 -13.34 24.09
N HIS A 189 -42.28 -14.29 23.19
CA HIS A 189 -41.72 -15.60 23.49
C HIS A 189 -40.22 -15.66 23.17
N GLN A 190 -39.38 -15.76 24.20
CA GLN A 190 -37.98 -16.03 24.08
C GLN A 190 -37.74 -17.51 23.83
N PHE A 191 -37.03 -17.86 22.76
CA PHE A 191 -36.73 -19.23 22.35
C PHE A 191 -35.23 -19.56 22.33
N VAL A 192 -34.40 -18.55 22.49
CA VAL A 192 -32.95 -18.72 22.64
C VAL A 192 -32.45 -17.87 23.79
N THR A 193 -31.68 -18.49 24.69
CA THR A 193 -30.87 -17.83 25.71
C THR A 193 -29.56 -18.62 25.85
N VAL A 194 -28.45 -18.04 25.47
CA VAL A 194 -27.12 -18.62 25.58
C VAL A 194 -26.22 -17.60 26.22
N ASP A 195 -25.72 -17.89 27.42
CA ASP A 195 -24.84 -17.00 28.21
C ASP A 195 -23.36 -17.27 27.91
N GLN A 196 -23.02 -17.54 26.65
CA GLN A 196 -21.69 -17.78 26.17
C GLN A 196 -21.47 -16.99 24.87
N ASP A 197 -20.21 -16.65 24.57
CA ASP A 197 -19.84 -15.98 23.33
C ASP A 197 -19.98 -16.93 22.13
N VAL A 198 -21.13 -16.89 21.50
CA VAL A 198 -21.42 -17.61 20.24
C VAL A 198 -21.60 -16.64 19.06
N ARG A 199 -21.02 -15.43 19.16
CA ARG A 199 -21.07 -14.45 18.06
C ARG A 199 -20.57 -15.08 16.75
N PRO A 200 -21.29 -14.84 15.64
CA PRO A 200 -20.89 -15.38 14.35
C PRO A 200 -19.67 -14.67 13.78
N GLN A 201 -19.04 -15.27 12.78
CA GLN A 201 -18.27 -14.52 11.81
C GLN A 201 -19.21 -13.86 10.80
N VAL A 202 -18.85 -12.66 10.36
CA VAL A 202 -19.65 -11.88 9.42
C VAL A 202 -18.81 -11.58 8.19
N THR A 203 -19.27 -12.07 7.03
CA THR A 203 -18.71 -11.70 5.73
C THR A 203 -19.68 -10.86 4.92
N GLY A 204 -20.89 -10.71 5.42
CA GLY A 204 -21.96 -9.94 4.81
C GLY A 204 -23.30 -10.21 5.47
N ILE A 205 -24.36 -9.69 4.87
CA ILE A 205 -25.75 -9.95 5.25
C ILE A 205 -26.45 -10.52 4.02
N TYR A 206 -26.97 -11.71 4.16
CA TYR A 206 -27.63 -12.46 3.09
C TYR A 206 -29.02 -12.89 3.56
N SER A 207 -30.01 -12.79 2.68
CA SER A 207 -31.40 -13.15 2.96
C SER A 207 -32.10 -13.63 1.70
N VAL A 208 -33.10 -14.49 1.86
CA VAL A 208 -34.02 -14.87 0.77
C VAL A 208 -35.22 -13.93 0.66
N LEU A 209 -35.34 -12.96 1.57
CA LEU A 209 -36.43 -12.00 1.59
C LEU A 209 -36.39 -11.08 0.39
N ASP A 210 -37.57 -10.75 -0.15
CA ASP A 210 -37.75 -9.89 -1.31
C ASP A 210 -38.77 -8.79 -0.93
N ASP A 211 -38.38 -7.53 -1.06
CA ASP A 211 -39.19 -6.35 -0.71
C ASP A 211 -40.49 -6.24 -1.53
N LYS A 212 -40.58 -6.89 -2.69
CA LYS A 212 -41.78 -6.91 -3.54
C LYS A 212 -42.77 -8.03 -3.18
N ARG A 213 -42.28 -9.05 -2.48
CA ARG A 213 -43.06 -10.28 -2.20
C ARG A 213 -43.32 -10.48 -0.73
N ASP A 214 -42.47 -9.95 0.13
CA ASP A 214 -42.52 -10.17 1.56
C ASP A 214 -42.90 -8.90 2.32
N PRO A 215 -43.67 -9.00 3.44
CA PRO A 215 -43.97 -7.88 4.29
C PRO A 215 -42.75 -7.52 5.17
N VAL A 216 -41.84 -6.74 4.62
CA VAL A 216 -40.54 -6.40 5.24
C VAL A 216 -40.58 -5.13 6.10
N LYS A 217 -41.76 -4.56 6.36
CA LYS A 217 -41.88 -3.35 7.18
C LYS A 217 -41.41 -3.62 8.62
N GLY A 218 -40.36 -2.89 9.04
CA GLY A 218 -39.73 -3.09 10.34
C GLY A 218 -38.55 -4.09 10.32
N LEU A 219 -38.19 -4.61 9.14
CA LEU A 219 -36.94 -5.37 8.96
C LEU A 219 -35.75 -4.45 9.22
N ALA A 220 -34.88 -4.86 10.14
CA ALA A 220 -33.64 -4.16 10.44
C ALA A 220 -32.60 -5.15 10.95
N VAL A 221 -31.41 -5.08 10.41
CA VAL A 221 -30.22 -5.77 10.91
C VAL A 221 -29.14 -4.74 11.15
N GLN A 222 -28.53 -4.78 12.30
CA GLN A 222 -27.49 -3.87 12.72
C GLN A 222 -26.29 -4.66 13.23
N ILE A 223 -25.12 -4.40 12.67
CA ILE A 223 -23.89 -5.06 13.07
C ILE A 223 -22.89 -3.98 13.44
N THR A 224 -22.35 -4.05 14.64
CA THR A 224 -21.27 -3.17 15.10
C THR A 224 -19.95 -3.93 15.00
N PRO A 225 -19.10 -3.65 13.99
CA PRO A 225 -17.81 -4.28 13.86
C PRO A 225 -16.82 -3.79 14.92
N ASP A 226 -15.71 -4.48 15.08
CA ASP A 226 -14.60 -3.99 15.87
C ASP A 226 -13.80 -2.96 15.05
N THR A 227 -13.99 -1.70 15.37
CA THR A 227 -13.37 -0.57 14.67
C THR A 227 -12.14 0.00 15.38
N ARG A 228 -11.52 -0.77 16.31
CA ARG A 228 -10.39 -0.27 17.13
C ARG A 228 -9.21 0.28 16.33
N PHE A 229 -9.06 -0.12 15.08
CA PHE A 229 -8.01 0.36 14.19
C PHE A 229 -8.51 1.37 13.14
N GLN A 230 -9.81 1.65 13.11
CA GLN A 230 -10.39 2.65 12.22
C GLN A 230 -10.28 4.02 12.88
N SER A 231 -9.44 4.85 12.32
CA SER A 231 -9.23 6.19 12.87
C SER A 231 -8.87 7.20 11.79
N THR A 232 -9.24 8.44 12.04
CA THR A 232 -8.91 9.60 11.21
C THR A 232 -7.92 10.52 11.94
N PRO A 233 -7.06 11.26 11.23
CA PRO A 233 -6.10 12.13 11.86
C PRO A 233 -6.79 13.31 12.57
N HIS A 234 -6.44 13.51 13.84
CA HIS A 234 -6.85 14.72 14.57
C HIS A 234 -6.28 15.98 13.89
N PRO A 235 -6.95 17.15 13.93
CA PRO A 235 -6.48 18.38 13.27
C PRO A 235 -5.04 18.79 13.61
N ILE A 236 -4.59 18.58 14.86
CA ILE A 236 -3.21 18.84 15.28
C ILE A 236 -2.24 17.94 14.49
N LYS A 237 -2.59 16.69 14.28
CA LYS A 237 -1.80 15.73 13.51
C LYS A 237 -1.74 16.13 12.04
N LEU A 238 -2.86 16.53 11.44
CA LEU A 238 -2.90 17.06 10.07
C LEU A 238 -2.00 18.29 9.90
N ALA A 239 -2.03 19.20 10.85
CA ALA A 239 -1.15 20.38 10.84
C ALA A 239 0.33 19.97 10.92
N ALA A 240 0.67 19.02 11.78
CA ALA A 240 2.03 18.51 11.90
C ALA A 240 2.51 17.81 10.61
N ILE A 241 1.64 17.01 9.98
CA ILE A 241 1.88 16.37 8.67
C ILE A 241 2.18 17.42 7.60
N ALA A 242 1.30 18.41 7.46
CA ALA A 242 1.47 19.47 6.47
C ALA A 242 2.77 20.26 6.69
N LEU A 243 3.07 20.62 7.94
CA LEU A 243 4.29 21.32 8.29
C LEU A 243 5.55 20.46 8.06
N ALA A 244 5.51 19.14 8.35
CA ALA A 244 6.60 18.23 8.07
C ALA A 244 6.93 18.17 6.57
N VAL A 245 5.90 18.00 5.74
CA VAL A 245 6.04 17.96 4.27
C VAL A 245 6.63 19.27 3.75
N VAL A 246 6.07 20.42 4.15
CA VAL A 246 6.55 21.73 3.72
C VAL A 246 7.98 21.99 4.18
N ALA A 247 8.32 21.66 5.43
CA ALA A 247 9.66 21.81 5.97
C ALA A 247 10.69 20.96 5.18
N VAL A 248 10.37 19.70 4.91
CA VAL A 248 11.23 18.81 4.11
C VAL A 248 11.40 19.35 2.69
N LEU A 249 10.34 19.78 2.02
CA LEU A 249 10.42 20.35 0.68
C LEU A 249 11.30 21.61 0.63
N ILE A 250 11.13 22.53 1.57
CA ILE A 250 11.99 23.72 1.69
C ILE A 250 13.45 23.31 1.92
N SER A 251 13.68 22.35 2.80
CA SER A 251 15.00 21.81 3.14
C SER A 251 15.67 21.20 1.91
N LEU A 252 14.97 20.40 1.10
CA LEU A 252 15.46 19.82 -0.16
C LEU A 252 15.74 20.89 -1.22
N MET A 253 14.92 21.92 -1.35
CA MET A 253 15.17 23.05 -2.24
C MET A 253 16.46 23.80 -1.84
N LEU A 254 16.68 24.00 -0.53
CA LEU A 254 17.89 24.63 -0.01
C LEU A 254 19.11 23.74 -0.23
N LEU A 255 18.98 22.42 -0.01
CA LEU A 255 20.02 21.43 -0.32
C LEU A 255 20.42 21.47 -1.79
N HIS A 256 19.46 21.53 -2.70
CA HIS A 256 19.71 21.69 -4.14
C HIS A 256 20.56 22.93 -4.47
N ARG A 257 20.26 24.04 -3.79
CA ARG A 257 21.03 25.29 -3.95
C ARG A 257 22.44 25.21 -3.34
N LEU A 258 22.63 24.40 -2.30
CA LEU A 258 23.93 24.13 -1.70
C LEU A 258 24.77 23.20 -2.59
N ASP A 259 24.14 22.21 -3.21
CA ASP A 259 24.76 21.27 -4.16
C ASP A 259 25.42 21.95 -5.36
N GLY A 260 24.87 23.08 -5.82
CA GLY A 260 25.39 23.80 -6.98
C GLY A 260 26.82 24.34 -6.80
N ARG A 261 27.42 24.24 -5.62
CA ARG A 261 28.77 24.77 -5.31
C ARG A 261 29.86 23.72 -5.32
N ILE A 262 29.52 22.49 -4.93
CA ILE A 262 30.47 21.38 -4.80
C ILE A 262 30.21 20.37 -5.92
N GLY A 263 28.94 20.24 -6.31
CA GLY A 263 28.53 19.32 -7.34
C GLY A 263 29.05 19.69 -8.73
N ARG A 264 29.35 18.66 -9.51
CA ARG A 264 29.62 18.80 -10.94
C ARG A 264 28.36 19.26 -11.68
N ARG A 265 28.50 19.90 -12.84
CA ARG A 265 27.33 20.17 -13.69
C ARG A 265 26.61 18.85 -13.96
N ALA A 266 25.38 18.73 -13.47
CA ALA A 266 24.60 17.54 -13.71
C ALA A 266 24.13 17.54 -15.17
N PRO A 267 24.28 16.42 -15.88
CA PRO A 267 23.58 16.26 -17.15
C PRO A 267 22.07 16.41 -16.90
N ARG A 268 21.33 16.73 -17.93
CA ARG A 268 19.86 16.82 -17.86
C ARG A 268 19.31 15.53 -17.24
N LEU A 269 18.26 15.64 -16.43
CA LEU A 269 17.57 14.48 -15.84
C LEU A 269 17.16 13.49 -16.94
N LEU A 270 16.63 14.03 -18.03
CA LEU A 270 16.23 13.28 -19.22
C LEU A 270 17.04 13.83 -20.40
N PRO A 271 18.08 13.11 -20.88
CA PRO A 271 18.83 13.48 -22.07
C PRO A 271 17.92 13.60 -23.30
N SER A 272 18.32 14.36 -24.32
CA SER A 272 17.52 14.62 -25.52
C SER A 272 17.09 13.36 -26.29
N GLY A 273 17.83 12.26 -26.15
CA GLY A 273 17.49 10.95 -26.74
C GLY A 273 16.63 10.04 -25.85
N TRP A 274 16.33 10.45 -24.63
CA TRP A 274 15.65 9.59 -23.64
C TRP A 274 14.26 9.14 -24.11
N TRP A 275 13.54 10.03 -24.77
CA TRP A 275 12.19 9.79 -25.27
C TRP A 275 12.13 9.18 -26.69
N ARG A 276 13.27 8.92 -27.34
CA ARG A 276 13.27 8.28 -28.65
C ARG A 276 12.94 6.81 -28.50
N PRO A 277 11.78 6.34 -29.00
CA PRO A 277 11.39 4.95 -28.92
C PRO A 277 12.31 4.11 -29.82
N THR A 278 12.61 2.90 -29.37
CA THR A 278 13.30 1.87 -30.16
C THR A 278 12.33 0.73 -30.46
N GLY A 279 12.63 -0.13 -31.45
CA GLY A 279 11.82 -1.31 -31.73
C GLY A 279 11.64 -2.21 -30.49
N ARG A 280 12.68 -2.31 -29.65
CA ARG A 280 12.61 -3.06 -28.39
C ARG A 280 11.60 -2.46 -27.41
N ASP A 281 11.55 -1.14 -27.29
CA ASP A 281 10.61 -0.47 -26.41
C ASP A 281 9.17 -0.73 -26.89
N ALA A 282 8.95 -0.62 -28.21
CA ALA A 282 7.65 -0.92 -28.80
C ALA A 282 7.23 -2.37 -28.54
N THR A 283 8.15 -3.33 -28.69
CA THR A 283 7.88 -4.74 -28.39
C THR A 283 7.54 -4.95 -26.93
N VAL A 284 8.34 -4.42 -25.99
CA VAL A 284 8.08 -4.58 -24.55
C VAL A 284 6.72 -3.97 -24.18
N LEU A 285 6.44 -2.74 -24.61
CA LEU A 285 5.18 -2.07 -24.30
C LEU A 285 3.98 -2.79 -24.96
N ALA A 286 4.14 -3.32 -26.17
CA ALA A 286 3.09 -4.09 -26.84
C ALA A 286 2.79 -5.39 -26.07
N VAL A 287 3.82 -6.14 -25.63
CA VAL A 287 3.63 -7.36 -24.86
C VAL A 287 2.96 -7.05 -23.52
N LEU A 288 3.40 -5.99 -22.80
CA LEU A 288 2.76 -5.57 -21.56
C LEU A 288 1.29 -5.16 -21.78
N ALA A 289 0.98 -4.45 -22.87
CA ALA A 289 -0.38 -4.01 -23.19
C ALA A 289 -1.29 -5.20 -23.52
N VAL A 290 -0.82 -6.16 -24.32
CA VAL A 290 -1.55 -7.41 -24.58
C VAL A 290 -1.81 -8.16 -23.28
N TRP A 291 -0.84 -8.23 -22.39
CA TRP A 291 -0.95 -8.93 -21.11
C TRP A 291 -1.98 -8.28 -20.17
N VAL A 292 -2.21 -6.97 -20.26
CA VAL A 292 -3.30 -6.30 -19.51
C VAL A 292 -4.66 -6.94 -19.82
N VAL A 293 -4.86 -7.40 -21.05
CA VAL A 293 -6.13 -8.01 -21.48
C VAL A 293 -6.16 -9.51 -21.18
N ILE A 294 -5.11 -10.26 -21.59
CA ILE A 294 -5.11 -11.73 -21.56
C ILE A 294 -4.51 -12.35 -20.31
N GLY A 295 -3.82 -11.55 -19.46
CA GLY A 295 -3.17 -12.07 -18.25
C GLY A 295 -4.16 -12.72 -17.28
N GLY A 296 -3.78 -13.84 -16.67
CA GLY A 296 -4.59 -14.52 -15.67
C GLY A 296 -4.66 -13.74 -14.35
N ILE A 297 -5.76 -13.87 -13.62
CA ILE A 297 -5.90 -13.34 -12.25
C ILE A 297 -5.21 -14.31 -11.29
N THR A 298 -4.46 -13.79 -10.32
CA THR A 298 -3.91 -14.58 -9.23
C THR A 298 -4.81 -14.52 -7.99
N SER A 299 -4.68 -15.48 -7.08
CA SER A 299 -5.39 -15.45 -5.79
C SER A 299 -5.10 -14.18 -4.99
N ASP A 300 -3.85 -13.67 -5.06
CA ASP A 300 -3.45 -12.45 -4.36
C ASP A 300 -4.14 -11.20 -4.92
N ASP A 301 -4.38 -11.14 -6.23
CA ASP A 301 -5.11 -10.01 -6.84
C ASP A 301 -6.58 -9.98 -6.39
N GLY A 302 -7.23 -11.14 -6.31
CA GLY A 302 -8.59 -11.26 -5.80
C GLY A 302 -8.69 -10.87 -4.32
N TYR A 303 -7.72 -11.30 -3.54
CA TYR A 303 -7.60 -10.95 -2.13
C TYR A 303 -7.45 -9.43 -1.92
N ILE A 304 -6.52 -8.78 -2.62
CA ILE A 304 -6.30 -7.34 -2.54
C ILE A 304 -7.54 -6.58 -3.04
N LEU A 305 -8.15 -7.03 -4.14
CA LEU A 305 -9.36 -6.40 -4.68
C LEU A 305 -10.52 -6.44 -3.67
N THR A 306 -10.66 -7.54 -2.94
CA THR A 306 -11.70 -7.63 -1.91
C THR A 306 -11.43 -6.66 -0.76
N MET A 307 -10.19 -6.53 -0.29
CA MET A 307 -9.82 -5.52 0.72
C MET A 307 -10.16 -4.10 0.27
N ILE A 308 -9.85 -3.77 -0.98
CA ILE A 308 -10.11 -2.46 -1.57
C ILE A 308 -11.61 -2.20 -1.70
N ARG A 309 -12.39 -3.17 -2.17
CA ARG A 309 -13.84 -3.04 -2.32
C ARG A 309 -14.55 -2.83 -1.00
N THR A 310 -14.11 -3.54 0.04
CA THR A 310 -14.72 -3.41 1.37
C THR A 310 -14.36 -2.11 2.05
N SER A 311 -13.33 -1.40 1.60
CA SER A 311 -13.01 -0.07 2.12
C SER A 311 -14.13 0.94 1.90
N SER A 312 -14.91 0.81 0.81
CA SER A 312 -16.08 1.67 0.55
C SER A 312 -17.18 1.50 1.59
N ASP A 313 -17.38 0.27 2.08
CA ASP A 313 -18.41 -0.05 3.07
C ASP A 313 -17.93 0.19 4.52
N MET A 314 -16.64 0.01 4.76
CA MET A 314 -16.03 0.05 6.09
C MET A 314 -15.30 1.37 6.40
N GLY A 315 -15.04 2.18 5.39
CA GLY A 315 -14.37 3.48 5.54
C GLY A 315 -12.84 3.41 5.63
N TYR A 316 -12.22 2.23 5.56
CA TYR A 316 -10.76 2.05 5.55
C TYR A 316 -10.33 0.74 4.89
N VAL A 317 -9.08 0.67 4.43
CA VAL A 317 -8.49 -0.55 3.86
C VAL A 317 -7.87 -1.39 4.98
N GLY A 318 -8.57 -2.45 5.35
CA GLY A 318 -8.14 -3.40 6.38
C GLY A 318 -7.92 -4.81 5.84
N ASN A 319 -7.00 -5.55 6.44
CA ASN A 319 -6.77 -6.94 6.07
C ASN A 319 -7.69 -7.88 6.85
N TYR A 320 -8.88 -8.09 6.33
CA TYR A 320 -9.89 -8.93 6.95
C TYR A 320 -9.56 -10.42 6.92
N TYR A 321 -8.87 -10.87 5.90
CA TYR A 321 -8.66 -12.30 5.64
C TYR A 321 -7.53 -12.93 6.44
N ARG A 322 -6.46 -12.16 6.69
CA ARG A 322 -5.28 -12.70 7.37
C ARG A 322 -5.14 -12.22 8.80
N TRP A 323 -5.55 -10.99 9.08
CA TRP A 323 -5.10 -10.28 10.27
C TRP A 323 -6.26 -9.74 11.10
N PHE A 324 -7.45 -10.33 10.98
CA PHE A 324 -8.56 -10.00 11.88
C PHE A 324 -8.84 -8.49 11.91
N ASN A 325 -9.06 -7.91 10.74
CA ASN A 325 -9.36 -6.49 10.62
C ASN A 325 -8.21 -5.53 11.03
N VAL A 326 -7.01 -6.07 11.24
CA VAL A 326 -5.83 -5.28 11.55
C VAL A 326 -5.32 -4.59 10.28
N PRO A 327 -4.96 -3.30 10.32
CA PRO A 327 -4.40 -2.61 9.16
C PRO A 327 -3.08 -3.26 8.71
N GLU A 328 -2.79 -3.21 7.43
CA GLU A 328 -1.54 -3.71 6.83
C GLU A 328 -0.31 -2.83 7.16
N ALA A 329 -0.40 -2.00 8.17
CA ALA A 329 0.71 -1.15 8.57
C ALA A 329 1.97 -1.97 8.97
N PRO A 330 3.15 -1.49 8.58
CA PRO A 330 3.45 -0.24 7.88
C PRO A 330 3.23 -0.28 6.36
N PHE A 331 2.69 -1.36 5.79
CA PHE A 331 2.68 -1.66 4.36
C PHE A 331 1.38 -1.24 3.64
N GLY A 332 0.50 -0.48 4.29
CA GLY A 332 -0.85 -0.16 3.80
C GLY A 332 -0.94 0.89 2.69
N TRP A 333 0.00 1.83 2.61
CA TRP A 333 -0.11 3.01 1.75
C TRP A 333 -0.38 2.74 0.26
N PRO A 334 0.14 1.68 -0.39
CA PRO A 334 -0.18 1.44 -1.79
C PRO A 334 -1.63 0.98 -1.98
N TYR A 335 -2.19 0.27 -1.01
CA TYR A 335 -3.58 -0.19 -1.05
C TYR A 335 -4.57 0.96 -1.01
N GLU A 336 -4.28 2.03 -0.25
CA GLU A 336 -5.08 3.25 -0.25
C GLU A 336 -5.14 3.90 -1.64
N LEU A 337 -4.01 3.94 -2.34
CA LEU A 337 -3.98 4.44 -3.73
C LEU A 337 -4.75 3.54 -4.69
N TYR A 338 -4.68 2.23 -4.50
CA TYR A 338 -5.45 1.28 -5.30
C TYR A 338 -6.95 1.36 -4.98
N ALA A 339 -7.35 1.65 -3.74
CA ALA A 339 -8.73 1.87 -3.37
C ALA A 339 -9.32 3.06 -4.15
N LEU A 340 -8.64 4.21 -4.12
CA LEU A 340 -9.03 5.38 -4.91
C LEU A 340 -9.09 5.09 -6.42
N TRP A 341 -8.19 4.26 -6.93
CA TRP A 341 -8.18 3.86 -8.34
C TRP A 341 -9.36 2.97 -8.69
N ALA A 342 -9.75 2.08 -7.78
CA ALA A 342 -10.86 1.13 -7.96
C ALA A 342 -12.23 1.81 -7.87
N GLU A 343 -12.36 3.00 -7.25
CA GLU A 343 -13.60 3.79 -7.25
C GLU A 343 -14.05 4.15 -8.68
N ILE A 344 -13.11 4.31 -9.61
CA ILE A 344 -13.43 4.63 -11.01
C ILE A 344 -13.98 3.40 -11.73
N SER A 345 -13.32 2.24 -11.57
CA SER A 345 -13.75 0.97 -12.17
C SER A 345 -13.03 -0.22 -11.53
N THR A 346 -13.76 -1.32 -11.38
CA THR A 346 -13.21 -2.61 -10.93
C THR A 346 -13.01 -3.62 -12.05
N THR A 347 -13.09 -3.19 -13.31
CA THR A 347 -12.84 -4.07 -14.46
C THR A 347 -11.36 -4.50 -14.50
N PRO A 348 -11.06 -5.77 -14.82
CA PRO A 348 -9.68 -6.28 -14.79
C PRO A 348 -8.69 -5.47 -15.63
N PRO A 349 -8.98 -5.03 -16.87
CA PRO A 349 -8.03 -4.20 -17.61
C PRO A 349 -7.71 -2.87 -16.91
N TRP A 350 -8.72 -2.23 -16.29
CA TRP A 350 -8.54 -0.99 -15.54
C TRP A 350 -7.61 -1.17 -14.33
N LEU A 351 -7.86 -2.22 -13.53
CA LEU A 351 -7.07 -2.53 -12.34
C LEU A 351 -5.61 -2.89 -12.65
N ARG A 352 -5.30 -3.31 -13.87
CA ARG A 352 -3.97 -3.67 -14.35
C ARG A 352 -3.17 -2.48 -14.91
N LEU A 353 -3.81 -1.35 -15.20
CA LEU A 353 -3.12 -0.18 -15.75
C LEU A 353 -1.99 0.35 -14.85
N PRO A 354 -2.10 0.43 -13.52
CA PRO A 354 -0.98 0.83 -12.67
C PRO A 354 0.25 -0.05 -12.86
N SER A 355 0.09 -1.37 -12.87
CA SER A 355 1.20 -2.32 -13.09
C SER A 355 1.80 -2.19 -14.49
N PHE A 356 0.97 -1.99 -15.52
CA PHE A 356 1.41 -1.71 -16.88
C PHE A 356 2.26 -0.43 -16.97
N VAL A 357 1.78 0.67 -16.37
CA VAL A 357 2.50 1.95 -16.36
C VAL A 357 3.83 1.82 -15.61
N MET A 358 3.82 1.19 -14.44
CA MET A 358 5.04 0.93 -13.68
C MET A 358 6.01 0.06 -14.47
N GLY A 359 5.52 -0.95 -15.19
CA GLY A 359 6.33 -1.78 -16.10
C GLY A 359 6.99 -0.99 -17.21
N GLY A 360 6.22 -0.12 -17.87
CA GLY A 360 6.76 0.78 -18.87
C GLY A 360 7.85 1.70 -18.33
N VAL A 361 7.63 2.31 -17.16
CA VAL A 361 8.63 3.16 -16.49
C VAL A 361 9.88 2.36 -16.09
N CYS A 362 9.71 1.17 -15.48
CA CYS A 362 10.83 0.30 -15.14
C CYS A 362 11.65 -0.08 -16.36
N TRP A 363 10.99 -0.46 -17.46
CA TRP A 363 11.70 -0.75 -18.72
C TRP A 363 12.48 0.46 -19.23
N MET A 364 11.87 1.65 -19.20
CA MET A 364 12.55 2.88 -19.62
C MET A 364 13.77 3.17 -18.73
N LEU A 365 13.69 3.00 -17.43
CA LEU A 365 14.83 3.14 -16.52
C LEU A 365 15.92 2.10 -16.82
N ILE A 366 15.55 0.84 -16.99
CA ILE A 366 16.50 -0.22 -17.33
C ILE A 366 17.20 0.09 -18.64
N SER A 367 16.46 0.36 -19.70
CA SER A 367 16.99 0.51 -21.05
C SER A 367 17.78 1.81 -21.25
N ARG A 368 17.44 2.90 -20.52
CA ARG A 368 18.04 4.22 -20.68
C ARG A 368 19.07 4.59 -19.62
N GLU A 369 18.90 4.05 -18.42
CA GLU A 369 19.76 4.41 -17.30
C GLU A 369 20.66 3.26 -16.85
N VAL A 370 20.14 2.03 -16.72
CA VAL A 370 20.90 0.90 -16.18
C VAL A 370 21.82 0.29 -17.26
N LEU A 371 21.27 -0.18 -18.38
CA LEU A 371 22.04 -0.85 -19.44
C LEU A 371 23.22 -0.03 -19.95
N PRO A 372 23.09 1.29 -20.21
CA PRO A 372 24.23 2.08 -20.67
C PRO A 372 25.39 2.18 -19.68
N ARG A 373 25.11 1.98 -18.38
CA ARG A 373 26.13 2.03 -17.31
C ARG A 373 26.89 0.73 -17.13
N LEU A 374 26.38 -0.39 -17.65
CA LEU A 374 27.07 -1.69 -17.61
C LEU A 374 28.32 -1.74 -18.55
N GLY A 375 28.56 -0.70 -19.32
CA GLY A 375 29.74 -0.57 -20.15
C GLY A 375 29.43 -0.27 -21.60
N ARG A 376 30.51 0.09 -22.34
CA ARG A 376 30.41 0.50 -23.75
C ARG A 376 29.94 -0.64 -24.65
N GLU A 377 30.42 -1.85 -24.37
CA GLU A 377 30.09 -3.06 -25.13
C GLU A 377 28.59 -3.40 -24.98
N VAL A 378 28.06 -3.43 -23.75
CA VAL A 378 26.65 -3.68 -23.49
C VAL A 378 25.75 -2.63 -24.16
N ARG A 379 26.15 -1.36 -24.06
CA ARG A 379 25.41 -0.24 -24.70
C ARG A 379 25.29 -0.36 -26.20
N ARG A 380 26.31 -0.93 -26.86
CA ARG A 380 26.34 -1.10 -28.32
C ARG A 380 25.78 -2.42 -28.83
N SER A 381 25.63 -3.40 -27.94
CA SER A 381 25.16 -4.73 -28.29
C SER A 381 23.63 -4.75 -28.43
N ALA A 382 23.14 -5.04 -29.61
CA ALA A 382 21.71 -5.29 -29.84
C ALA A 382 21.24 -6.54 -29.09
N ALA A 383 22.07 -7.59 -29.06
CA ALA A 383 21.78 -8.84 -28.36
C ALA A 383 21.58 -8.63 -26.84
N ALA A 384 22.49 -7.87 -26.20
CA ALA A 384 22.36 -7.53 -24.79
C ALA A 384 21.06 -6.76 -24.50
N GLY A 385 20.67 -5.86 -25.38
CA GLY A 385 19.41 -5.12 -25.25
C GLY A 385 18.16 -5.99 -25.38
N TRP A 386 18.17 -6.98 -26.30
CA TRP A 386 17.06 -7.92 -26.44
C TRP A 386 17.03 -8.95 -25.31
N ALA A 387 18.19 -9.44 -24.86
CA ALA A 387 18.28 -10.29 -23.69
C ALA A 387 17.70 -9.60 -22.44
N ALA A 388 18.05 -8.32 -22.22
CA ALA A 388 17.48 -7.54 -21.13
C ALA A 388 15.95 -7.38 -21.25
N ALA A 389 15.43 -7.18 -22.47
CA ALA A 389 13.98 -7.11 -22.70
C ALA A 389 13.29 -8.45 -22.39
N ALA A 390 13.87 -9.56 -22.83
CA ALA A 390 13.33 -10.89 -22.58
C ALA A 390 13.32 -11.21 -21.07
N VAL A 391 14.44 -10.97 -20.38
CA VAL A 391 14.54 -11.17 -18.92
C VAL A 391 13.55 -10.25 -18.19
N PHE A 392 13.48 -8.98 -18.57
CA PHE A 392 12.52 -8.06 -17.96
C PHE A 392 11.07 -8.56 -18.11
N LEU A 393 10.67 -8.97 -19.30
CA LEU A 393 9.32 -9.49 -19.53
C LEU A 393 9.08 -10.79 -18.76
N ALA A 394 10.04 -11.72 -18.73
CA ALA A 394 9.91 -12.96 -17.99
C ALA A 394 9.64 -12.74 -16.49
N PHE A 395 10.31 -11.74 -15.90
CA PHE A 395 10.12 -11.39 -14.48
C PHE A 395 8.92 -10.47 -14.24
N TRP A 396 8.53 -9.64 -15.19
CA TRP A 396 7.46 -8.66 -15.00
C TRP A 396 6.06 -9.22 -15.26
N LEU A 397 5.88 -10.06 -16.28
CA LEU A 397 4.56 -10.53 -16.69
C LEU A 397 3.76 -11.19 -15.57
N PRO A 398 4.33 -12.01 -14.67
CA PRO A 398 3.60 -12.57 -13.54
C PRO A 398 2.99 -11.52 -12.59
N TYR A 399 3.52 -10.31 -12.60
CA TYR A 399 3.09 -9.19 -11.74
C TYR A 399 2.32 -8.10 -12.50
N ASN A 400 2.13 -8.26 -13.81
CA ASN A 400 1.37 -7.31 -14.65
C ASN A 400 -0.14 -7.62 -14.66
N ASN A 401 -0.60 -8.41 -13.69
CA ASN A 401 -1.94 -8.99 -13.67
C ASN A 401 -2.93 -8.22 -12.80
N GLY A 402 -2.47 -7.30 -11.94
CA GLY A 402 -3.39 -6.61 -11.03
C GLY A 402 -2.73 -5.70 -10.01
N LEU A 403 -3.11 -5.87 -8.76
CA LEU A 403 -2.88 -4.94 -7.65
C LEU A 403 -1.70 -5.31 -6.75
N ARG A 404 -0.83 -6.19 -7.20
CA ARG A 404 0.32 -6.67 -6.42
C ARG A 404 1.33 -5.55 -6.17
N LEU A 405 2.09 -5.68 -5.07
CA LEU A 405 3.05 -4.66 -4.62
C LEU A 405 4.44 -4.79 -5.24
N GLU A 406 4.76 -5.91 -5.87
CA GLU A 406 6.06 -6.13 -6.50
C GLU A 406 6.40 -5.08 -7.58
N PRO A 407 5.47 -4.60 -8.42
CA PRO A 407 5.71 -3.45 -9.30
C PRO A 407 6.15 -2.19 -8.57
N VAL A 408 5.59 -1.90 -7.40
CA VAL A 408 5.96 -0.75 -6.56
C VAL A 408 7.39 -0.93 -6.04
N VAL A 409 7.74 -2.14 -5.61
CA VAL A 409 9.10 -2.48 -5.16
C VAL A 409 10.12 -2.32 -6.29
N ALA A 410 9.81 -2.80 -7.47
CA ALA A 410 10.70 -2.73 -8.63
C ALA A 410 11.00 -1.28 -9.04
N ILE A 411 9.95 -0.45 -9.18
CA ILE A 411 10.14 0.95 -9.56
C ILE A 411 10.89 1.73 -8.47
N GLY A 412 10.55 1.54 -7.19
CA GLY A 412 11.21 2.21 -6.08
C GLY A 412 12.67 1.82 -5.96
N SER A 413 13.01 0.55 -6.14
CA SER A 413 14.38 0.04 -6.12
C SER A 413 15.22 0.59 -7.28
N LEU A 414 14.66 0.64 -8.49
CA LEU A 414 15.33 1.24 -9.65
C LEU A 414 15.55 2.74 -9.47
N LEU A 415 14.58 3.46 -8.90
CA LEU A 415 14.72 4.88 -8.59
C LEU A 415 15.82 5.11 -7.54
N ALA A 416 15.86 4.30 -6.48
CA ALA A 416 16.90 4.36 -5.46
C ALA A 416 18.28 4.09 -6.07
N LEU A 417 18.42 3.07 -6.90
CA LEU A 417 19.67 2.74 -7.61
C LEU A 417 20.14 3.92 -8.49
N CYS A 418 19.26 4.41 -9.36
CA CYS A 418 19.59 5.51 -10.27
C CYS A 418 19.95 6.79 -9.51
N ALA A 419 19.27 7.05 -8.38
CA ALA A 419 19.50 8.21 -7.54
C ALA A 419 20.86 8.13 -6.81
N VAL A 420 21.21 6.97 -6.26
CA VAL A 420 22.52 6.73 -5.61
C VAL A 420 23.67 6.89 -6.62
N GLU A 421 23.58 6.26 -7.78
CA GLU A 421 24.57 6.41 -8.82
C GLU A 421 24.72 7.87 -9.29
N ARG A 422 23.58 8.56 -9.48
CA ARG A 422 23.59 9.97 -9.86
C ARG A 422 24.22 10.83 -8.77
N ALA A 423 23.96 10.55 -7.48
CA ALA A 423 24.56 11.27 -6.36
C ALA A 423 26.11 11.16 -6.41
N VAL A 424 26.61 9.95 -6.60
CA VAL A 424 28.06 9.68 -6.68
C VAL A 424 28.67 10.32 -7.92
N ALA A 425 28.08 10.15 -9.10
CA ALA A 425 28.58 10.67 -10.36
C ALA A 425 28.60 12.21 -10.40
N THR A 426 27.56 12.85 -9.91
CA THR A 426 27.42 14.32 -9.94
C THR A 426 27.97 15.00 -8.70
N ARG A 427 28.35 14.25 -7.67
CA ARG A 427 28.76 14.75 -6.35
C ARG A 427 27.70 15.69 -5.75
N ARG A 428 26.42 15.32 -5.82
CA ARG A 428 25.29 16.09 -5.28
C ARG A 428 24.52 15.28 -4.24
N LEU A 429 24.02 15.96 -3.23
CA LEU A 429 23.27 15.34 -2.14
C LEU A 429 21.78 15.23 -2.41
N LEU A 430 21.20 16.11 -3.24
CA LEU A 430 19.77 16.05 -3.56
C LEU A 430 19.37 14.70 -4.17
N PRO A 431 20.10 14.13 -5.16
CA PRO A 431 19.77 12.78 -5.62
C PRO A 431 19.86 11.73 -4.52
N LEU A 432 20.82 11.83 -3.60
CA LEU A 432 20.92 10.93 -2.44
C LEU A 432 19.69 11.01 -1.54
N ALA A 433 19.23 12.22 -1.23
CA ALA A 433 18.03 12.43 -0.40
C ALA A 433 16.77 11.88 -1.09
N LEU A 434 16.62 12.10 -2.41
CA LEU A 434 15.49 11.55 -3.18
C LEU A 434 15.57 10.02 -3.30
N GLY A 435 16.77 9.46 -3.43
CA GLY A 435 16.98 8.01 -3.41
C GLY A 435 16.59 7.41 -2.07
N LEU A 436 16.94 8.06 -0.96
CA LEU A 436 16.55 7.61 0.39
C LEU A 436 15.04 7.68 0.59
N LEU A 437 14.39 8.75 0.10
CA LEU A 437 12.93 8.85 0.09
C LEU A 437 12.31 7.69 -0.68
N ALA A 438 12.76 7.42 -1.90
CA ALA A 438 12.27 6.30 -2.70
C ALA A 438 12.46 4.95 -1.99
N ALA A 439 13.63 4.71 -1.41
CA ALA A 439 13.92 3.49 -0.66
C ALA A 439 13.02 3.35 0.58
N ALA A 440 12.80 4.42 1.34
CA ALA A 440 11.93 4.41 2.52
C ALA A 440 10.49 4.04 2.16
N PHE A 441 9.92 4.64 1.11
CA PHE A 441 8.58 4.29 0.62
C PHE A 441 8.52 2.86 0.07
N THR A 442 9.59 2.37 -0.54
CA THR A 442 9.67 1.01 -1.04
C THR A 442 9.68 -0.01 0.10
N VAL A 443 10.47 0.24 1.15
CA VAL A 443 10.48 -0.59 2.37
C VAL A 443 9.12 -0.57 3.07
N ALA A 444 8.43 0.56 3.05
CA ALA A 444 7.09 0.69 3.62
C ALA A 444 5.97 0.12 2.72
N ALA A 445 6.27 -0.37 1.53
CA ALA A 445 5.27 -1.02 0.68
C ALA A 445 5.14 -2.52 1.01
N THR A 446 6.25 -3.20 1.27
CA THR A 446 6.28 -4.63 1.60
C THR A 446 7.66 -5.00 2.16
N PRO A 447 7.80 -6.10 2.93
CA PRO A 447 9.10 -6.56 3.41
C PRO A 447 10.16 -6.76 2.32
N THR A 448 9.77 -7.23 1.14
CA THR A 448 10.69 -7.38 -0.01
C THR A 448 11.28 -6.05 -0.48
N GLY A 449 10.68 -4.92 -0.11
CA GLY A 449 11.17 -3.57 -0.38
C GLY A 449 12.55 -3.25 0.20
N PHE A 450 13.06 -4.07 1.13
CA PHE A 450 14.44 -3.94 1.64
C PHE A 450 15.50 -4.02 0.52
N ILE A 451 15.19 -4.60 -0.63
CA ILE A 451 16.09 -4.60 -1.79
C ILE A 451 16.47 -3.17 -2.23
N ALA A 452 15.61 -2.19 -2.00
CA ALA A 452 15.89 -0.78 -2.31
C ALA A 452 17.02 -0.17 -1.46
N VAL A 453 17.41 -0.81 -0.35
CA VAL A 453 18.52 -0.41 0.51
C VAL A 453 19.88 -0.87 -0.06
N ALA A 454 19.90 -1.92 -0.88
CA ALA A 454 21.14 -2.49 -1.43
C ALA A 454 22.04 -1.48 -2.15
N PRO A 455 21.56 -0.54 -2.99
CA PRO A 455 22.41 0.46 -3.63
C PRO A 455 23.18 1.34 -2.64
N PHE A 456 22.60 1.65 -1.49
CA PHE A 456 23.26 2.47 -0.45
C PHE A 456 24.36 1.68 0.25
N LEU A 457 24.14 0.39 0.50
CA LEU A 457 25.13 -0.50 1.11
C LEU A 457 26.34 -0.70 0.20
N VAL A 458 26.09 -0.97 -1.09
CA VAL A 458 27.14 -1.13 -2.08
C VAL A 458 27.94 0.15 -2.28
N ALA A 459 27.27 1.30 -2.29
CA ALA A 459 27.88 2.61 -2.48
C ALA A 459 28.30 3.30 -1.17
N VAL A 460 28.32 2.62 -0.03
CA VAL A 460 28.55 3.24 1.29
C VAL A 460 29.83 4.07 1.35
N ARG A 461 30.95 3.54 0.82
CA ARG A 461 32.25 4.24 0.81
C ARG A 461 32.21 5.56 0.02
N PRO A 462 31.79 5.62 -1.25
CA PRO A 462 31.68 6.87 -1.99
C PRO A 462 30.62 7.81 -1.39
N LEU A 463 29.52 7.31 -0.82
CA LEU A 463 28.49 8.12 -0.17
C LEU A 463 29.03 8.80 1.11
N VAL A 464 29.74 8.09 1.97
CA VAL A 464 30.37 8.66 3.17
C VAL A 464 31.37 9.75 2.77
N ARG A 465 32.22 9.52 1.76
CA ARG A 465 33.13 10.55 1.24
C ARG A 465 32.37 11.77 0.72
N LEU A 466 31.26 11.57 0.03
CA LEU A 466 30.41 12.63 -0.48
C LEU A 466 29.82 13.46 0.66
N LEU A 467 29.28 12.81 1.71
CA LEU A 467 28.74 13.46 2.90
C LEU A 467 29.82 14.31 3.59
N HIS A 468 31.02 13.75 3.84
CA HIS A 468 32.13 14.48 4.45
C HIS A 468 32.56 15.71 3.62
N GLN A 469 32.64 15.58 2.29
CA GLN A 469 32.99 16.71 1.42
C GLN A 469 31.97 17.85 1.50
N HIS A 470 30.68 17.54 1.59
CA HIS A 470 29.64 18.54 1.75
C HIS A 470 29.58 19.10 3.18
N ALA A 471 29.78 18.26 4.17
CA ALA A 471 29.77 18.66 5.57
C ALA A 471 30.93 19.59 5.94
N SER A 472 32.13 19.38 5.36
CA SER A 472 33.28 20.28 5.58
C SER A 472 33.01 21.71 5.05
N VAL A 473 32.18 21.85 4.01
CA VAL A 473 31.84 23.15 3.42
C VAL A 473 30.57 23.75 4.03
N SER A 474 29.54 22.93 4.29
CA SER A 474 28.21 23.41 4.66
C SER A 474 27.83 23.18 6.13
N GLY A 475 28.60 22.36 6.85
CA GLY A 475 28.28 21.89 8.19
C GLY A 475 27.39 20.65 8.18
N TRP A 476 27.60 19.74 9.14
CA TRP A 476 26.82 18.49 9.28
C TRP A 476 25.32 18.68 9.36
N PRO A 477 24.78 19.64 10.15
CA PRO A 477 23.32 19.80 10.26
C PRO A 477 22.66 20.17 8.94
N ALA A 478 23.31 21.00 8.11
CA ALA A 478 22.79 21.39 6.79
C ALA A 478 22.85 20.27 5.74
N VAL A 479 23.60 19.20 6.00
CA VAL A 479 23.71 18.01 5.15
C VAL A 479 22.76 16.92 5.64
N ILE A 480 22.85 16.58 6.92
CA ILE A 480 22.12 15.45 7.51
C ILE A 480 20.62 15.76 7.63
N GLY A 481 20.26 16.97 8.08
CA GLY A 481 18.85 17.34 8.28
C GLY A 481 17.97 17.09 7.06
N PRO A 482 18.30 17.63 5.86
CA PRO A 482 17.53 17.40 4.65
C PRO A 482 17.47 15.92 4.22
N ILE A 483 18.57 15.18 4.38
CA ILE A 483 18.65 13.76 3.96
C ILE A 483 17.79 12.89 4.87
N PHE A 484 17.93 13.05 6.20
CA PHE A 484 17.11 12.32 7.16
C PHE A 484 15.65 12.73 7.07
N GLY A 485 15.38 14.04 6.89
CA GLY A 485 14.01 14.52 6.66
C GLY A 485 13.34 13.85 5.47
N ALA A 486 14.06 13.68 4.35
CA ALA A 486 13.54 12.97 3.19
C ALA A 486 13.23 11.49 3.50
N GLY A 487 14.13 10.78 4.19
CA GLY A 487 13.90 9.37 4.54
C GLY A 487 12.77 9.18 5.55
N LEU A 488 12.71 10.03 6.58
CA LEU A 488 11.71 9.94 7.64
C LEU A 488 10.32 10.45 7.21
N LEU A 489 10.21 11.09 6.05
CA LEU A 489 8.91 11.53 5.53
C LEU A 489 7.94 10.37 5.33
N VAL A 490 8.42 9.15 5.17
CA VAL A 490 7.59 7.94 5.11
C VAL A 490 6.75 7.74 6.37
N LEU A 491 7.24 8.17 7.55
CA LEU A 491 6.49 8.06 8.80
C LEU A 491 5.18 8.87 8.76
N VAL A 492 5.19 9.98 8.02
CA VAL A 492 3.99 10.80 7.83
C VAL A 492 2.88 10.01 7.13
N VAL A 493 3.25 9.19 6.15
CA VAL A 493 2.28 8.38 5.40
C VAL A 493 1.86 7.14 6.20
N ILE A 494 2.82 6.42 6.80
CA ILE A 494 2.53 5.23 7.61
C ILE A 494 1.60 5.55 8.78
N PHE A 495 1.78 6.70 9.40
CA PHE A 495 1.06 7.10 10.60
C PHE A 495 0.05 8.24 10.35
N ALA A 496 -0.40 8.42 9.12
CA ALA A 496 -1.36 9.47 8.80
C ALA A 496 -2.64 9.32 9.65
N ASP A 497 -3.20 8.15 9.65
CA ASP A 497 -4.47 7.77 10.25
C ASP A 497 -4.34 6.89 11.52
N GLN A 498 -3.14 6.53 11.94
CA GLN A 498 -2.89 5.63 13.07
C GLN A 498 -1.81 6.16 14.01
N THR A 499 -1.70 5.55 15.20
CA THR A 499 -0.67 5.85 16.19
C THR A 499 0.37 4.73 16.29
N LEU A 500 1.51 5.04 16.89
CA LEU A 500 2.51 4.01 17.21
C LEU A 500 1.91 2.93 18.15
N ALA A 501 1.07 3.32 19.10
CA ALA A 501 0.39 2.37 19.99
C ALA A 501 -0.53 1.43 19.21
N GLY A 502 -1.32 1.97 18.25
CA GLY A 502 -2.16 1.17 17.35
C GLY A 502 -1.34 0.19 16.50
N LEU A 503 -0.20 0.64 15.94
CA LEU A 503 0.70 -0.24 15.18
C LEU A 503 1.29 -1.37 16.03
N LEU A 504 1.69 -1.08 17.28
CA LEU A 504 2.23 -2.08 18.19
C LEU A 504 1.18 -3.11 18.58
N GLU A 505 -0.07 -2.68 18.85
CA GLU A 505 -1.19 -3.59 19.12
C GLU A 505 -1.53 -4.44 17.90
N ALA A 506 -1.58 -3.85 16.71
CA ALA A 506 -1.76 -4.56 15.46
C ALA A 506 -0.67 -5.62 15.23
N THR A 507 0.58 -5.28 15.53
CA THR A 507 1.71 -6.21 15.43
C THR A 507 1.59 -7.35 16.43
N ARG A 508 1.16 -7.06 17.67
CA ARG A 508 0.92 -8.07 18.70
C ARG A 508 -0.15 -9.08 18.26
N ILE A 509 -1.26 -8.61 17.71
CA ILE A 509 -2.32 -9.48 17.19
C ILE A 509 -1.78 -10.37 16.06
N ARG A 510 -1.03 -9.79 15.11
CA ARG A 510 -0.41 -10.56 14.01
C ARG A 510 0.51 -11.66 14.50
N THR A 511 1.37 -11.35 15.49
CA THR A 511 2.32 -12.33 16.02
C THR A 511 1.64 -13.44 16.85
N ALA A 512 0.49 -13.14 17.47
CA ALA A 512 -0.28 -14.13 18.20
C ALA A 512 -1.01 -15.13 17.28
N ILE A 513 -1.38 -14.70 16.08
CA ILE A 513 -2.25 -15.45 15.16
C ILE A 513 -1.51 -15.91 13.91
N GLY A 514 -0.45 -15.19 13.53
CA GLY A 514 0.30 -15.44 12.30
C GLY A 514 1.15 -16.71 12.32
N PRO A 515 1.71 -17.10 11.17
CA PRO A 515 2.59 -18.27 11.09
C PRO A 515 3.80 -18.06 12.00
N SER A 516 4.02 -19.00 12.88
CA SER A 516 5.11 -19.00 13.89
C SER A 516 6.49 -19.38 13.35
N LEU A 517 6.65 -19.45 12.01
CA LEU A 517 7.92 -19.82 11.39
C LEU A 517 8.91 -18.66 11.49
N SER A 518 10.03 -18.94 12.14
CA SER A 518 11.15 -18.01 12.23
C SER A 518 11.75 -17.71 10.85
N TRP A 519 12.26 -16.49 10.66
CA TRP A 519 12.88 -16.05 9.40
C TRP A 519 14.08 -16.92 8.94
N PHE A 520 14.72 -17.65 9.86
CA PHE A 520 15.83 -18.56 9.58
C PHE A 520 15.38 -19.98 9.21
N GLN A 521 14.10 -20.31 9.26
CA GLN A 521 13.54 -21.57 8.78
C GLN A 521 13.27 -21.53 7.27
N GLU A 522 14.22 -21.01 6.52
CA GLU A 522 14.07 -20.83 5.07
C GLU A 522 13.97 -22.15 4.30
N ALA A 523 14.54 -23.24 4.81
CA ALA A 523 14.44 -24.55 4.16
C ALA A 523 12.98 -24.96 3.88
N THR A 524 12.06 -24.63 4.79
CA THR A 524 10.63 -24.90 4.62
C THR A 524 10.02 -24.07 3.47
N ARG A 525 10.48 -22.82 3.29
CA ARG A 525 10.03 -21.95 2.19
C ARG A 525 10.49 -22.47 0.83
N TYR A 526 11.72 -23.01 0.75
CA TYR A 526 12.21 -23.64 -0.47
C TYR A 526 11.47 -24.95 -0.78
N GLN A 527 11.12 -25.73 0.23
CA GLN A 527 10.27 -26.94 0.04
C GLN A 527 8.89 -26.56 -0.49
N GLU A 528 8.27 -25.49 0.02
CA GLU A 528 7.00 -25.00 -0.51
C GLU A 528 7.13 -24.45 -1.93
N LEU A 529 8.26 -23.80 -2.26
CA LEU A 529 8.54 -23.28 -3.59
C LEU A 529 8.61 -24.43 -4.63
N PHE A 530 9.11 -25.60 -4.24
CA PHE A 530 9.25 -26.78 -5.09
C PHE A 530 8.15 -27.83 -4.89
N SER A 531 7.17 -27.56 -4.01
CA SER A 531 6.06 -28.49 -3.79
C SER A 531 5.08 -28.50 -4.97
N ASP A 532 4.45 -29.67 -5.21
CA ASP A 532 3.49 -29.90 -6.31
C ASP A 532 2.11 -29.25 -6.10
N LYS A 533 1.96 -28.36 -5.12
CA LYS A 533 0.68 -27.70 -4.85
C LYS A 533 0.27 -26.82 -6.02
N ALA A 534 -0.94 -27.09 -6.52
CA ALA A 534 -1.46 -26.61 -7.80
C ALA A 534 -1.93 -25.14 -7.85
N ASP A 535 -1.60 -24.29 -6.90
CA ASP A 535 -2.13 -22.94 -6.76
C ASP A 535 -1.43 -21.87 -7.64
N GLY A 536 -1.34 -22.12 -8.93
CA GLY A 536 -0.77 -21.18 -9.91
C GLY A 536 0.75 -21.04 -9.84
N ALA A 537 1.41 -22.01 -9.24
CA ALA A 537 2.81 -21.98 -8.90
C ALA A 537 3.78 -21.90 -10.08
N LEU A 538 3.38 -22.37 -11.27
CA LEU A 538 4.29 -22.42 -12.42
C LEU A 538 4.71 -21.02 -12.88
N ALA A 539 3.77 -20.07 -12.97
CA ALA A 539 4.07 -18.70 -13.34
C ALA A 539 4.90 -17.96 -12.27
N ARG A 540 4.75 -18.32 -11.00
CA ARG A 540 5.56 -17.79 -9.89
C ARG A 540 6.95 -18.41 -9.83
N ARG A 541 7.11 -19.65 -10.29
CA ARG A 541 8.37 -20.41 -10.28
C ARG A 541 9.22 -20.14 -11.50
N PHE A 542 8.62 -19.74 -12.59
CA PHE A 542 9.32 -19.50 -13.85
C PHE A 542 10.54 -18.58 -13.73
N PRO A 543 10.48 -17.47 -12.96
CA PRO A 543 11.65 -16.62 -12.75
C PRO A 543 12.78 -17.28 -11.95
N VAL A 544 12.46 -18.28 -11.12
CA VAL A 544 13.47 -19.00 -10.31
C VAL A 544 14.13 -20.12 -11.13
N LEU A 545 13.44 -20.61 -12.15
CA LEU A 545 13.95 -21.64 -13.05
C LEU A 545 14.75 -21.09 -14.23
N LEU A 546 14.68 -19.78 -14.49
CA LEU A 546 15.49 -19.04 -15.46
C LEU A 546 16.75 -18.47 -14.83
#